data_d4e0d8937847397805a028769b414431
#
_entry.id   d4e0d8937847397805a028769b414431
#
_cell.length_a   1.000
_cell.length_b   1.000
_cell.length_c   1.000
_cell.angle_alpha   90.00
_cell.angle_beta   90.00
_cell.angle_gamma   90.00
#
_symmetry.space_group_name_H-M   'P 1'
#
loop_
_entity.id
_entity.type
_entity.pdbx_description
1 polymer ?
#
loop_
_entity_poly.entity_id
_entity_poly.type
_entity_poly.pdbx_seq_one_letter_code
_entity_poly.pdbx_strand_id
1 'polypeptide(L)'
;MSSSVSGPFRADEVKTRYVETGGVRFAYRRLGPDQPADPTPVLFLHRFRGTLDDWDPAFVDALAATRDVILFSDAGIGTSTGEFADNVEDKARNAVAFVRALGLDTVDVLGFSMGGFSCQEMALSEPDLVRKVVLIGSAGGGSSEMDPPTDIVFPIALHPEYTFEDVRYLFFAEGREEETQAYIDRVAVRKDREPIVPPEGIEALQKAAVSFITGETKHFERLKEIEHPVLIVSGDQDNFFPAKNQWLLFRELPNAQLAMYPQAGHGPHQQHPETIAAQIERFLTHA
;
A
#
# COMPACT_ATOMS: atom_id res chain seq x y z
N MET A 1 26.59 -6.09 24.27
CA MET A 1 26.83 -7.12 23.25
C MET A 1 25.60 -7.09 22.36
N SER A 2 25.71 -6.41 21.23
CA SER A 2 24.63 -6.32 20.25
C SER A 2 24.57 -7.65 19.52
N SER A 3 23.54 -8.46 19.77
CA SER A 3 23.25 -9.63 18.95
C SER A 3 22.80 -9.12 17.59
N SER A 4 23.67 -9.22 16.59
CA SER A 4 23.30 -9.07 15.20
C SER A 4 22.29 -10.18 14.89
N VAL A 5 21.01 -9.82 14.80
CA VAL A 5 19.96 -10.69 14.26
C VAL A 5 20.24 -10.82 12.77
N SER A 6 21.00 -11.83 12.39
CA SER A 6 21.20 -12.25 11.01
C SER A 6 20.00 -13.12 10.61
N GLY A 7 18.90 -12.48 10.24
CA GLY A 7 17.69 -13.19 9.83
C GLY A 7 17.19 -12.68 8.47
N PRO A 8 16.24 -13.40 7.85
CA PRO A 8 15.70 -13.10 6.52
C PRO A 8 14.75 -11.88 6.49
N PHE A 9 15.03 -10.85 7.29
CA PHE A 9 14.14 -9.71 7.51
C PHE A 9 14.53 -8.45 6.73
N ARG A 10 15.37 -8.59 5.72
CA ARG A 10 15.82 -7.46 4.91
C ARG A 10 15.09 -7.42 3.58
N ALA A 11 14.25 -6.41 3.41
CA ALA A 11 13.46 -6.21 2.20
C ALA A 11 14.32 -6.03 0.95
N ASP A 12 15.52 -5.45 1.10
CA ASP A 12 16.49 -5.24 0.01
C ASP A 12 17.26 -6.51 -0.39
N GLU A 13 17.22 -7.58 0.43
CA GLU A 13 17.95 -8.85 0.18
C GLU A 13 17.01 -10.05 -0.08
N VAL A 14 15.74 -9.98 0.37
CA VAL A 14 14.79 -11.09 0.24
C VAL A 14 14.54 -11.43 -1.23
N LYS A 15 14.56 -12.73 -1.55
CA LYS A 15 14.35 -13.21 -2.93
C LYS A 15 12.89 -13.08 -3.34
N THR A 16 12.68 -12.64 -4.58
CA THR A 16 11.37 -12.73 -5.23
C THR A 16 10.99 -14.19 -5.44
N ARG A 17 9.76 -14.53 -5.05
CA ARG A 17 9.12 -15.84 -5.19
C ARG A 17 7.93 -15.70 -6.12
N TYR A 18 7.40 -16.84 -6.56
CA TYR A 18 6.27 -16.87 -7.47
C TYR A 18 5.24 -17.88 -7.02
N VAL A 19 3.96 -17.59 -7.24
CA VAL A 19 2.87 -18.53 -7.11
C VAL A 19 1.96 -18.42 -8.33
N GLU A 20 1.47 -19.55 -8.81
CA GLU A 20 0.63 -19.60 -10.01
C GLU A 20 -0.82 -19.94 -9.63
N THR A 21 -1.75 -19.13 -10.12
CA THR A 21 -3.18 -19.37 -9.98
C THR A 21 -3.95 -18.67 -11.11
N GLY A 22 -5.04 -19.27 -11.60
CA GLY A 22 -5.88 -18.67 -12.63
C GLY A 22 -5.14 -18.33 -13.94
N GLY A 23 -4.02 -18.99 -14.24
CA GLY A 23 -3.20 -18.68 -15.42
C GLY A 23 -2.25 -17.49 -15.23
N VAL A 24 -2.22 -16.88 -14.06
CA VAL A 24 -1.31 -15.80 -13.69
C VAL A 24 -0.23 -16.32 -12.75
N ARG A 25 1.02 -15.95 -13.02
CA ARG A 25 2.16 -16.15 -12.12
C ARG A 25 2.41 -14.85 -11.38
N PHE A 26 2.05 -14.79 -10.10
CA PHE A 26 2.25 -13.62 -9.25
C PHE A 26 3.63 -13.63 -8.60
N ALA A 27 4.35 -12.51 -8.69
CA ALA A 27 5.59 -12.27 -7.98
C ALA A 27 5.29 -11.74 -6.59
N TYR A 28 6.06 -12.18 -5.60
CA TYR A 28 5.94 -11.70 -4.22
C TYR A 28 7.25 -11.85 -3.45
N ARG A 29 7.36 -11.12 -2.35
CA ARG A 29 8.41 -11.33 -1.35
C ARG A 29 7.75 -11.60 0.00
N ARG A 30 8.31 -12.52 0.77
CA ARG A 30 7.81 -12.85 2.11
C ARG A 30 8.97 -12.88 3.08
N LEU A 31 8.83 -12.12 4.15
CA LEU A 31 9.87 -11.92 5.17
C LEU A 31 9.23 -11.75 6.54
N GLY A 32 9.95 -12.14 7.56
CA GLY A 32 9.50 -12.15 8.95
C GLY A 32 10.03 -13.36 9.71
N PRO A 33 9.77 -13.44 11.02
CA PRO A 33 10.20 -14.58 11.83
C PRO A 33 9.51 -15.88 11.41
N ASP A 34 10.22 -17.01 11.50
CA ASP A 34 9.63 -18.33 11.21
C ASP A 34 8.42 -18.65 12.12
N GLN A 35 8.39 -18.08 13.30
CA GLN A 35 7.31 -18.22 14.27
C GLN A 35 6.96 -16.85 14.86
N PRO A 36 6.20 -16.02 14.14
CA PRO A 36 5.73 -14.75 14.66
C PRO A 36 4.78 -14.99 15.85
N ALA A 37 4.75 -14.02 16.77
CA ALA A 37 3.83 -14.09 17.92
C ALA A 37 2.36 -14.07 17.48
N ASP A 38 2.03 -13.35 16.42
CA ASP A 38 0.75 -13.39 15.71
C ASP A 38 0.98 -14.06 14.35
N PRO A 39 0.35 -15.21 14.09
CA PRO A 39 0.58 -15.97 12.86
C PRO A 39 -0.11 -15.39 11.63
N THR A 40 -0.97 -14.37 11.79
CA THR A 40 -1.69 -13.75 10.68
C THR A 40 -0.73 -12.89 9.84
N PRO A 41 -0.50 -13.24 8.56
CA PRO A 41 0.38 -12.45 7.70
C PRO A 41 -0.21 -11.07 7.38
N VAL A 42 0.67 -10.11 7.12
CA VAL A 42 0.29 -8.78 6.61
C VAL A 42 0.59 -8.72 5.13
N LEU A 43 -0.46 -8.61 4.30
CA LEU A 43 -0.37 -8.46 2.86
C LEU A 43 -0.26 -6.98 2.48
N PHE A 44 0.81 -6.62 1.77
CA PHE A 44 1.06 -5.25 1.31
C PHE A 44 0.59 -5.06 -0.13
N LEU A 45 -0.31 -4.10 -0.34
CA LEU A 45 -0.85 -3.71 -1.64
C LEU A 45 -0.35 -2.32 -2.02
N HIS A 46 0.31 -2.23 -3.18
CA HIS A 46 1.08 -1.05 -3.54
C HIS A 46 0.23 0.08 -4.16
N ARG A 47 0.82 1.30 -4.14
CA ARG A 47 0.32 2.51 -4.79
C ARG A 47 0.26 2.40 -6.31
N PHE A 48 -0.31 3.41 -6.96
CA PHE A 48 -0.22 3.62 -8.40
C PHE A 48 1.24 3.51 -8.88
N ARG A 49 1.50 2.68 -9.91
CA ARG A 49 2.82 2.38 -10.49
C ARG A 49 3.85 1.77 -9.55
N GLY A 50 3.50 1.43 -8.32
CA GLY A 50 4.43 0.82 -7.38
C GLY A 50 4.74 -0.63 -7.72
N THR A 51 6.01 -1.01 -7.55
CA THR A 51 6.54 -2.37 -7.65
C THR A 51 6.99 -2.88 -6.27
N LEU A 52 7.43 -4.12 -6.17
CA LEU A 52 7.98 -4.65 -4.90
C LEU A 52 9.17 -3.84 -4.37
N ASP A 53 9.84 -3.08 -5.24
CA ASP A 53 11.05 -2.31 -4.93
C ASP A 53 10.80 -0.86 -4.49
N ASP A 54 9.54 -0.43 -4.50
CA ASP A 54 9.16 0.92 -4.08
C ASP A 54 8.67 0.97 -2.62
N TRP A 55 8.56 -0.19 -1.96
CA TRP A 55 8.38 -0.23 -0.52
C TRP A 55 9.67 0.16 0.19
N ASP A 56 9.59 1.11 1.12
CA ASP A 56 10.74 1.54 1.92
C ASP A 56 11.27 0.38 2.78
N PRO A 57 12.53 -0.06 2.58
CA PRO A 57 13.10 -1.14 3.38
C PRO A 57 13.05 -0.88 4.89
N ALA A 58 13.25 0.38 5.34
CA ALA A 58 13.19 0.70 6.76
C ALA A 58 11.79 0.45 7.35
N PHE A 59 10.74 0.77 6.59
CA PHE A 59 9.36 0.52 7.00
C PHE A 59 9.02 -0.97 7.01
N VAL A 60 9.39 -1.68 5.93
CA VAL A 60 9.11 -3.10 5.78
C VAL A 60 9.86 -3.93 6.82
N ASP A 61 11.15 -3.66 7.01
CA ASP A 61 12.01 -4.39 7.96
C ASP A 61 11.55 -4.19 9.41
N ALA A 62 11.08 -2.97 9.75
CA ALA A 62 10.53 -2.69 11.07
C ALA A 62 9.28 -3.54 11.39
N LEU A 63 8.38 -3.73 10.43
CA LEU A 63 7.21 -4.62 10.59
C LEU A 63 7.60 -6.09 10.52
N ALA A 64 8.50 -6.45 9.62
CA ALA A 64 8.97 -7.83 9.47
C ALA A 64 9.81 -8.32 10.67
N ALA A 65 10.25 -7.42 11.54
CA ALA A 65 10.92 -7.82 12.79
C ALA A 65 10.04 -8.67 13.71
N THR A 66 8.72 -8.50 13.64
CA THR A 66 7.73 -9.18 14.50
C THR A 66 6.63 -9.90 13.74
N ARG A 67 6.42 -9.56 12.46
CA ARG A 67 5.31 -10.04 11.62
C ARG A 67 5.78 -10.81 10.40
N ASP A 68 4.93 -11.70 9.95
CA ASP A 68 5.03 -12.31 8.62
C ASP A 68 4.50 -11.31 7.58
N VAL A 69 5.40 -10.68 6.83
CA VAL A 69 5.08 -9.63 5.83
C VAL A 69 5.15 -10.22 4.43
N ILE A 70 4.12 -9.97 3.63
CA ILE A 70 4.02 -10.40 2.24
C ILE A 70 3.89 -9.15 1.35
N LEU A 71 4.92 -8.85 0.57
CA LEU A 71 4.87 -7.84 -0.47
C LEU A 71 4.33 -8.49 -1.75
N PHE A 72 3.25 -7.97 -2.30
CA PHE A 72 2.55 -8.54 -3.45
C PHE A 72 2.71 -7.66 -4.69
N SER A 73 2.99 -8.29 -5.83
CA SER A 73 3.00 -7.66 -7.16
C SER A 73 1.80 -8.16 -7.96
N ASP A 74 0.88 -7.25 -8.29
CA ASP A 74 -0.36 -7.54 -9.01
C ASP A 74 -0.11 -8.08 -10.44
N ALA A 75 -1.13 -8.61 -11.08
CA ALA A 75 -1.05 -9.08 -12.47
C ALA A 75 -0.51 -8.00 -13.42
N GLY A 76 0.45 -8.36 -14.26
CA GLY A 76 1.15 -7.46 -15.19
C GLY A 76 2.20 -6.54 -14.56
N ILE A 77 2.25 -6.42 -13.23
CA ILE A 77 3.19 -5.52 -12.55
C ILE A 77 4.53 -6.23 -12.29
N GLY A 78 5.64 -5.52 -12.50
CA GLY A 78 6.97 -6.04 -12.23
C GLY A 78 7.25 -7.32 -13.02
N THR A 79 7.50 -8.42 -12.31
CA THR A 79 7.74 -9.74 -12.89
C THR A 79 6.54 -10.69 -12.81
N SER A 80 5.37 -10.20 -12.38
CA SER A 80 4.10 -10.91 -12.49
C SER A 80 3.63 -10.99 -13.94
N THR A 81 3.03 -12.12 -14.32
CA THR A 81 2.39 -12.27 -15.64
C THR A 81 0.92 -11.85 -15.60
N GLY A 82 0.23 -11.91 -16.72
CA GLY A 82 -1.19 -11.59 -16.84
C GLY A 82 -1.45 -10.18 -17.34
N GLU A 83 -2.73 -9.82 -17.42
CA GLU A 83 -3.21 -8.53 -17.89
C GLU A 83 -3.25 -7.52 -16.73
N PHE A 84 -3.00 -6.24 -17.04
CA PHE A 84 -3.15 -5.16 -16.03
C PHE A 84 -4.62 -5.00 -15.66
N ALA A 85 -4.92 -5.00 -14.36
CA ALA A 85 -6.27 -4.69 -13.89
C ALA A 85 -6.57 -3.20 -14.08
N ASP A 86 -7.66 -2.89 -14.77
CA ASP A 86 -8.10 -1.53 -15.10
C ASP A 86 -9.29 -1.04 -14.22
N ASN A 87 -9.58 -1.80 -13.18
CA ASN A 87 -10.57 -1.47 -12.13
C ASN A 87 -10.11 -2.04 -10.78
N VAL A 88 -10.66 -1.51 -9.69
CA VAL A 88 -10.25 -1.88 -8.32
C VAL A 88 -10.75 -3.26 -7.94
N GLU A 89 -11.91 -3.68 -8.44
CA GLU A 89 -12.50 -4.98 -8.20
C GLU A 89 -11.62 -6.12 -8.74
N ASP A 90 -11.04 -5.97 -9.91
CA ASP A 90 -10.11 -6.95 -10.48
C ASP A 90 -8.79 -6.98 -9.72
N LYS A 91 -8.28 -5.83 -9.28
CA LYS A 91 -7.10 -5.76 -8.41
C LYS A 91 -7.32 -6.50 -7.08
N ALA A 92 -8.46 -6.31 -6.44
CA ALA A 92 -8.84 -7.03 -5.23
C ALA A 92 -8.98 -8.52 -5.50
N ARG A 93 -9.60 -8.92 -6.61
CA ARG A 93 -9.77 -10.33 -7.02
C ARG A 93 -8.41 -11.01 -7.25
N ASN A 94 -7.45 -10.32 -7.87
CA ASN A 94 -6.09 -10.82 -8.04
C ASN A 94 -5.41 -11.07 -6.69
N ALA A 95 -5.51 -10.11 -5.77
CA ALA A 95 -4.94 -10.24 -4.43
C ALA A 95 -5.60 -11.39 -3.64
N VAL A 96 -6.91 -11.56 -3.72
CA VAL A 96 -7.65 -12.69 -3.13
C VAL A 96 -7.19 -14.03 -3.72
N ALA A 97 -7.09 -14.12 -5.05
CA ALA A 97 -6.62 -15.33 -5.73
C ALA A 97 -5.19 -15.69 -5.30
N PHE A 98 -4.32 -14.69 -5.19
CA PHE A 98 -2.96 -14.84 -4.70
C PHE A 98 -2.91 -15.35 -3.25
N VAL A 99 -3.67 -14.75 -2.33
CA VAL A 99 -3.73 -15.17 -0.91
C VAL A 99 -4.17 -16.63 -0.79
N ARG A 100 -5.21 -17.01 -1.51
CA ARG A 100 -5.73 -18.38 -1.54
C ARG A 100 -4.72 -19.37 -2.15
N ALA A 101 -3.98 -18.94 -3.18
CA ALA A 101 -2.92 -19.78 -3.78
C ALA A 101 -1.74 -20.02 -2.84
N LEU A 102 -1.50 -19.12 -1.87
CA LEU A 102 -0.54 -19.34 -0.79
C LEU A 102 -1.07 -20.26 0.33
N GLY A 103 -2.34 -20.69 0.25
CA GLY A 103 -2.97 -21.54 1.28
C GLY A 103 -3.27 -20.75 2.57
N LEU A 104 -3.51 -19.46 2.48
CA LEU A 104 -3.82 -18.60 3.62
C LEU A 104 -5.34 -18.41 3.73
N ASP A 105 -5.87 -18.65 4.92
CA ASP A 105 -7.31 -18.53 5.22
C ASP A 105 -7.66 -17.12 5.73
N THR A 106 -6.70 -16.41 6.28
CA THR A 106 -6.89 -15.06 6.84
C THR A 106 -5.63 -14.23 6.72
N VAL A 107 -5.76 -12.95 6.39
CA VAL A 107 -4.67 -11.98 6.32
C VAL A 107 -5.09 -10.63 6.92
N ASP A 108 -4.13 -9.87 7.42
CA ASP A 108 -4.26 -8.43 7.55
C ASP A 108 -3.86 -7.80 6.23
N VAL A 109 -4.54 -6.74 5.80
CA VAL A 109 -4.21 -6.03 4.57
C VAL A 109 -3.70 -4.63 4.85
N LEU A 110 -2.60 -4.26 4.21
CA LEU A 110 -2.01 -2.93 4.29
C LEU A 110 -1.89 -2.38 2.88
N GLY A 111 -2.59 -1.28 2.62
CA GLY A 111 -2.58 -0.63 1.32
C GLY A 111 -2.08 0.80 1.36
N PHE A 112 -1.12 1.11 0.49
CA PHE A 112 -0.67 2.47 0.27
C PHE A 112 -1.37 3.07 -0.95
N SER A 113 -2.00 4.26 -0.77
CA SER A 113 -2.66 4.99 -1.85
C SER A 113 -3.69 4.12 -2.58
N MET A 114 -3.53 3.85 -3.87
CA MET A 114 -4.36 2.94 -4.67
C MET A 114 -4.43 1.52 -4.09
N GLY A 115 -3.39 1.06 -3.40
CA GLY A 115 -3.41 -0.22 -2.68
C GLY A 115 -4.47 -0.24 -1.59
N GLY A 116 -4.74 0.90 -0.97
CA GLY A 116 -5.83 1.05 0.00
C GLY A 116 -7.23 0.92 -0.62
N PHE A 117 -7.42 1.27 -1.89
CA PHE A 117 -8.67 1.00 -2.61
C PHE A 117 -8.91 -0.51 -2.72
N SER A 118 -7.85 -1.24 -3.09
CA SER A 118 -7.92 -2.71 -3.18
C SER A 118 -8.15 -3.37 -1.80
N CYS A 119 -7.55 -2.84 -0.72
CA CYS A 119 -7.81 -3.33 0.64
C CYS A 119 -9.28 -3.18 1.04
N GLN A 120 -9.89 -2.03 0.73
CA GLN A 120 -11.30 -1.76 1.00
C GLN A 120 -12.20 -2.72 0.20
N GLU A 121 -11.90 -2.92 -1.08
CA GLU A 121 -12.69 -3.85 -1.91
C GLU A 121 -12.49 -5.31 -1.47
N MET A 122 -11.29 -5.72 -1.03
CA MET A 122 -11.09 -7.04 -0.43
C MET A 122 -11.94 -7.23 0.83
N ALA A 123 -11.99 -6.23 1.71
CA ALA A 123 -12.79 -6.28 2.93
C ALA A 123 -14.31 -6.34 2.64
N LEU A 124 -14.76 -5.74 1.53
CA LEU A 124 -16.15 -5.78 1.09
C LEU A 124 -16.54 -7.09 0.39
N SER A 125 -15.66 -7.62 -0.44
CA SER A 125 -15.94 -8.79 -1.27
C SER A 125 -15.63 -10.12 -0.58
N GLU A 126 -14.64 -10.14 0.32
CA GLU A 126 -14.15 -11.34 1.02
C GLU A 126 -13.94 -11.05 2.52
N PRO A 127 -15.01 -10.69 3.25
CA PRO A 127 -14.89 -10.24 4.64
C PRO A 127 -14.24 -11.27 5.58
N ASP A 128 -14.46 -12.55 5.36
CA ASP A 128 -13.88 -13.60 6.19
C ASP A 128 -12.37 -13.81 5.95
N LEU A 129 -11.84 -13.38 4.79
CA LEU A 129 -10.43 -13.48 4.45
C LEU A 129 -9.60 -12.34 5.06
N VAL A 130 -10.21 -11.18 5.28
CA VAL A 130 -9.56 -10.00 5.81
C VAL A 130 -9.83 -9.89 7.31
N ARG A 131 -8.80 -9.83 8.15
CA ARG A 131 -8.94 -9.64 9.60
C ARG A 131 -8.94 -8.17 10.00
N LYS A 132 -7.94 -7.42 9.55
CA LYS A 132 -7.75 -6.00 9.83
C LYS A 132 -7.26 -5.27 8.59
N VAL A 133 -7.56 -3.97 8.52
CA VAL A 133 -7.22 -3.14 7.37
C VAL A 133 -6.36 -1.95 7.80
N VAL A 134 -5.25 -1.72 7.12
CA VAL A 134 -4.41 -0.53 7.27
C VAL A 134 -4.41 0.24 5.96
N LEU A 135 -4.83 1.50 6.00
CA LEU A 135 -4.90 2.40 4.85
C LEU A 135 -3.90 3.55 5.03
N ILE A 136 -2.88 3.62 4.18
CA ILE A 136 -1.86 4.68 4.23
C ILE A 136 -2.07 5.60 3.04
N GLY A 137 -2.29 6.92 3.27
CA GLY A 137 -2.45 7.90 2.20
C GLY A 137 -3.50 7.47 1.17
N SER A 138 -4.66 6.98 1.61
CA SER A 138 -5.70 6.44 0.73
C SER A 138 -7.00 7.25 0.85
N ALA A 139 -8.02 6.90 0.09
CA ALA A 139 -9.31 7.59 0.08
C ALA A 139 -10.46 6.58 -0.04
N GLY A 140 -11.68 7.02 0.28
CA GLY A 140 -12.88 6.20 0.22
C GLY A 140 -13.56 6.12 -1.15
N GLY A 141 -13.08 6.86 -2.14
CA GLY A 141 -13.68 6.93 -3.48
C GLY A 141 -15.02 7.66 -3.54
N GLY A 142 -15.19 8.45 -4.57
CA GLY A 142 -16.49 8.89 -5.10
C GLY A 142 -17.46 9.70 -4.24
N SER A 143 -17.00 10.48 -3.28
CA SER A 143 -17.87 11.42 -2.55
C SER A 143 -17.80 12.83 -3.12
N SER A 144 -18.95 13.48 -3.29
CA SER A 144 -19.02 14.90 -3.66
C SER A 144 -18.50 15.86 -2.57
N GLU A 145 -18.29 15.35 -1.36
CA GLU A 145 -17.72 16.10 -0.24
C GLU A 145 -16.19 16.12 -0.26
N MET A 146 -15.54 15.24 -1.05
CA MET A 146 -14.10 15.15 -1.14
C MET A 146 -13.50 16.40 -1.81
N ASP A 147 -12.37 16.84 -1.27
CA ASP A 147 -11.55 17.84 -1.92
C ASP A 147 -10.73 17.15 -3.05
N PRO A 148 -10.60 17.81 -4.21
CA PRO A 148 -9.80 17.26 -5.29
C PRO A 148 -8.31 17.23 -4.91
N PRO A 149 -7.51 16.38 -5.56
CA PRO A 149 -6.05 16.48 -5.50
C PRO A 149 -5.59 17.82 -6.10
N THR A 150 -4.37 18.23 -5.79
CA THR A 150 -3.79 19.42 -6.41
C THR A 150 -3.67 19.26 -7.93
N ASP A 151 -3.89 20.35 -8.69
CA ASP A 151 -3.96 20.30 -10.16
C ASP A 151 -2.73 19.70 -10.84
N ILE A 152 -1.56 19.79 -10.20
CA ILE A 152 -0.28 19.33 -10.76
C ILE A 152 0.12 17.92 -10.31
N VAL A 153 -0.57 17.30 -9.35
CA VAL A 153 -0.18 16.00 -8.82
C VAL A 153 -0.27 14.87 -9.86
N PHE A 154 -1.36 14.82 -10.62
CA PHE A 154 -1.50 13.82 -11.68
C PHE A 154 -0.54 14.03 -12.84
N PRO A 155 -0.34 15.25 -13.39
CA PRO A 155 0.72 15.49 -14.35
C PRO A 155 2.08 14.95 -13.91
N ILE A 156 2.50 15.23 -12.67
CA ILE A 156 3.77 14.72 -12.13
C ILE A 156 3.75 13.19 -11.96
N ALA A 157 2.65 12.63 -11.43
CA ALA A 157 2.52 11.18 -11.24
C ALA A 157 2.60 10.38 -12.54
N LEU A 158 2.39 11.02 -13.70
CA LEU A 158 2.48 10.42 -15.03
C LEU A 158 3.84 10.61 -15.69
N HIS A 159 4.81 11.31 -15.10
CA HIS A 159 6.17 11.39 -15.64
C HIS A 159 6.74 9.98 -15.84
N PRO A 160 7.40 9.69 -16.96
CA PRO A 160 7.94 8.35 -17.25
C PRO A 160 8.87 7.84 -16.15
N GLU A 161 9.75 8.69 -15.68
CA GLU A 161 10.65 8.47 -14.56
C GLU A 161 10.53 9.63 -13.58
N TYR A 162 10.58 9.33 -12.29
CA TYR A 162 10.50 10.37 -11.26
C TYR A 162 11.86 10.96 -10.96
N THR A 163 11.95 12.28 -11.03
CA THR A 163 13.09 13.05 -10.51
C THR A 163 13.01 13.14 -8.98
N PHE A 164 14.07 13.65 -8.34
CA PHE A 164 14.06 13.96 -6.91
C PHE A 164 12.87 14.86 -6.55
N GLU A 165 12.64 15.92 -7.33
CA GLU A 165 11.55 16.88 -7.09
C GLU A 165 10.18 16.24 -7.26
N ASP A 166 10.02 15.30 -8.19
CA ASP A 166 8.77 14.55 -8.35
C ASP A 166 8.50 13.68 -7.12
N VAL A 167 9.49 12.93 -6.65
CA VAL A 167 9.39 12.10 -5.44
C VAL A 167 9.05 12.97 -4.23
N ARG A 168 9.75 14.09 -4.05
CA ARG A 168 9.50 15.03 -2.96
C ARG A 168 8.06 15.56 -3.02
N TYR A 169 7.64 16.09 -4.17
CA TYR A 169 6.31 16.67 -4.31
C TYR A 169 5.19 15.64 -4.13
N LEU A 170 5.36 14.44 -4.68
CA LEU A 170 4.33 13.41 -4.64
C LEU A 170 4.17 12.78 -3.25
N PHE A 171 5.26 12.57 -2.50
CA PHE A 171 5.21 11.71 -1.32
C PHE A 171 5.58 12.40 0.00
N PHE A 172 6.28 13.53 -0.05
CA PHE A 172 6.78 14.22 1.14
C PHE A 172 6.14 15.60 1.30
N ALA A 173 6.14 16.12 2.51
CA ALA A 173 5.76 17.50 2.76
C ALA A 173 6.84 18.48 2.28
N GLU A 174 6.49 19.75 2.15
CA GLU A 174 7.46 20.81 1.84
C GLU A 174 8.53 20.91 2.94
N GLY A 175 9.80 21.14 2.56
CA GLY A 175 10.93 21.22 3.48
C GLY A 175 11.41 19.86 4.03
N ARG A 176 11.11 18.73 3.33
CA ARG A 176 11.51 17.36 3.69
C ARG A 176 12.52 16.76 2.71
N GLU A 177 13.45 17.56 2.25
CA GLU A 177 14.47 17.15 1.28
C GLU A 177 15.39 16.06 1.85
N GLU A 178 15.76 16.14 3.13
CA GLU A 178 16.61 15.14 3.78
C GLU A 178 15.90 13.77 3.87
N GLU A 179 14.65 13.75 4.30
CA GLU A 179 13.84 12.52 4.37
C GLU A 179 13.56 11.94 2.98
N THR A 180 13.35 12.82 1.98
CA THR A 180 13.19 12.42 0.58
C THR A 180 14.43 11.72 0.06
N GLN A 181 15.62 12.31 0.26
CA GLN A 181 16.89 11.71 -0.17
C GLN A 181 17.16 10.41 0.57
N ALA A 182 16.90 10.36 1.87
CA ALA A 182 17.07 9.16 2.66
C ALA A 182 16.17 8.00 2.17
N TYR A 183 14.92 8.27 1.78
CA TYR A 183 14.04 7.28 1.16
C TYR A 183 14.60 6.79 -0.18
N ILE A 184 15.00 7.72 -1.07
CA ILE A 184 15.56 7.37 -2.38
C ILE A 184 16.81 6.48 -2.21
N ASP A 185 17.69 6.83 -1.28
CA ASP A 185 18.90 6.04 -1.00
C ASP A 185 18.56 4.64 -0.50
N ARG A 186 17.55 4.49 0.37
CA ARG A 186 17.13 3.19 0.90
C ARG A 186 16.55 2.29 -0.18
N VAL A 187 15.68 2.80 -1.05
CA VAL A 187 15.07 1.98 -2.12
C VAL A 187 16.06 1.68 -3.25
N ALA A 188 17.12 2.46 -3.41
CA ALA A 188 18.15 2.26 -4.43
C ALA A 188 19.17 1.14 -4.08
N VAL A 189 19.17 0.64 -2.84
CA VAL A 189 20.14 -0.39 -2.38
C VAL A 189 19.98 -1.69 -3.18
N ARG A 190 18.74 -2.11 -3.43
CA ARG A 190 18.44 -3.34 -4.16
C ARG A 190 18.90 -3.28 -5.62
N LYS A 191 19.62 -4.32 -6.08
CA LYS A 191 20.24 -4.36 -7.42
C LYS A 191 19.38 -5.12 -8.45
N ASP A 192 18.71 -6.19 -8.04
CA ASP A 192 17.81 -7.01 -8.86
C ASP A 192 16.38 -6.47 -8.80
N ARG A 193 16.21 -5.21 -9.22
CA ARG A 193 14.92 -4.51 -9.20
C ARG A 193 13.98 -5.05 -10.28
N GLU A 194 12.68 -5.00 -9.97
CA GLU A 194 11.63 -5.27 -10.95
C GLU A 194 11.63 -4.21 -12.06
N PRO A 195 11.18 -4.56 -13.27
CA PRO A 195 10.93 -3.58 -14.31
C PRO A 195 9.85 -2.59 -13.86
N ILE A 196 9.98 -1.34 -14.27
CA ILE A 196 8.97 -0.31 -14.05
C ILE A 196 7.70 -0.64 -14.83
N VAL A 197 6.58 -0.10 -14.37
CA VAL A 197 5.28 -0.30 -15.03
C VAL A 197 5.31 0.38 -16.42
N PRO A 198 5.05 -0.37 -17.50
CA PRO A 198 5.08 0.17 -18.87
C PRO A 198 3.86 1.08 -19.12
N PRO A 199 3.89 1.88 -20.23
CA PRO A 199 2.82 2.85 -20.54
C PRO A 199 1.40 2.26 -20.55
N GLU A 200 1.22 1.07 -21.12
CA GLU A 200 -0.08 0.38 -21.13
C GLU A 200 -0.56 0.00 -19.75
N GLY A 201 0.35 -0.37 -18.84
CA GLY A 201 0.05 -0.62 -17.43
C GLY A 201 -0.30 0.68 -16.70
N ILE A 202 0.39 1.78 -17.00
CA ILE A 202 0.07 3.11 -16.43
C ILE A 202 -1.35 3.52 -16.83
N GLU A 203 -1.72 3.32 -18.10
CA GLU A 203 -3.07 3.64 -18.60
C GLU A 203 -4.15 2.81 -17.89
N ALA A 204 -3.96 1.50 -17.74
CA ALA A 204 -4.89 0.64 -17.02
C ALA A 204 -5.04 1.05 -15.55
N LEU A 205 -3.93 1.28 -14.85
CA LEU A 205 -3.95 1.72 -13.46
C LEU A 205 -4.59 3.11 -13.30
N GLN A 206 -4.36 4.03 -14.24
CA GLN A 206 -5.01 5.35 -14.25
C GLN A 206 -6.52 5.21 -14.39
N LYS A 207 -6.99 4.35 -15.31
CA LYS A 207 -8.42 4.07 -15.48
C LYS A 207 -9.05 3.55 -14.18
N ALA A 208 -8.41 2.57 -13.54
CA ALA A 208 -8.85 2.04 -12.25
C ALA A 208 -8.92 3.12 -11.15
N ALA A 209 -7.88 3.96 -11.05
CA ALA A 209 -7.84 5.03 -10.06
C ALA A 209 -8.93 6.09 -10.29
N VAL A 210 -9.09 6.53 -11.54
CA VAL A 210 -10.10 7.54 -11.92
C VAL A 210 -11.50 7.01 -11.65
N SER A 211 -11.85 5.81 -12.11
CA SER A 211 -13.17 5.20 -11.89
C SER A 211 -13.53 5.12 -10.41
N PHE A 212 -12.57 4.74 -9.56
CA PHE A 212 -12.76 4.68 -8.12
C PHE A 212 -12.97 6.08 -7.51
N ILE A 213 -12.09 7.05 -7.83
CA ILE A 213 -12.10 8.40 -7.24
C ILE A 213 -13.33 9.19 -7.70
N THR A 214 -13.77 9.03 -8.95
CA THR A 214 -14.96 9.72 -9.49
C THR A 214 -16.28 9.14 -9.01
N GLY A 215 -16.27 7.98 -8.35
CA GLY A 215 -17.45 7.37 -7.76
C GLY A 215 -18.30 6.55 -8.72
N GLU A 216 -17.78 6.17 -9.87
CA GLU A 216 -18.46 5.25 -10.79
C GLU A 216 -18.83 3.91 -10.11
N THR A 217 -18.00 3.48 -9.17
CA THR A 217 -18.18 2.24 -8.40
C THR A 217 -19.13 2.37 -7.21
N LYS A 218 -19.55 3.59 -6.84
CA LYS A 218 -20.32 3.91 -5.62
C LYS A 218 -19.67 3.37 -4.33
N HIS A 219 -18.37 3.23 -4.33
CA HIS A 219 -17.63 2.60 -3.25
C HIS A 219 -17.80 3.36 -1.92
N PHE A 220 -17.85 4.70 -1.95
CA PHE A 220 -18.02 5.54 -0.76
C PHE A 220 -19.28 5.18 0.03
N GLU A 221 -20.39 4.88 -0.64
CA GLU A 221 -21.66 4.51 -0.02
C GLU A 221 -21.58 3.16 0.72
N ARG A 222 -20.62 2.30 0.32
CA ARG A 222 -20.39 0.96 0.86
C ARG A 222 -19.39 0.92 2.01
N LEU A 223 -18.67 2.01 2.31
CA LEU A 223 -17.68 2.06 3.40
C LEU A 223 -18.25 1.60 4.75
N LYS A 224 -19.52 1.92 5.02
CA LYS A 224 -20.24 1.50 6.24
C LYS A 224 -20.44 -0.02 6.37
N GLU A 225 -20.22 -0.78 5.29
CA GLU A 225 -20.31 -2.25 5.27
C GLU A 225 -18.96 -2.89 5.71
N ILE A 226 -17.87 -2.12 5.77
CA ILE A 226 -16.56 -2.57 6.25
C ILE A 226 -16.56 -2.53 7.78
N GLU A 227 -16.96 -3.64 8.42
CA GLU A 227 -17.03 -3.76 9.88
C GLU A 227 -15.68 -4.09 10.54
N HIS A 228 -14.66 -4.40 9.74
CA HIS A 228 -13.32 -4.71 10.20
C HIS A 228 -12.70 -3.57 11.00
N PRO A 229 -11.78 -3.85 11.95
CA PRO A 229 -10.92 -2.82 12.49
C PRO A 229 -10.08 -2.19 11.37
N VAL A 230 -10.13 -0.86 11.25
CA VAL A 230 -9.39 -0.10 10.23
C VAL A 230 -8.48 0.92 10.89
N LEU A 231 -7.21 0.96 10.49
CA LEU A 231 -6.30 2.06 10.80
C LEU A 231 -6.05 2.89 9.55
N ILE A 232 -6.39 4.16 9.62
CA ILE A 232 -6.08 5.15 8.59
C ILE A 232 -4.84 5.93 9.03
N VAL A 233 -3.81 5.95 8.21
CA VAL A 233 -2.55 6.69 8.43
C VAL A 233 -2.37 7.69 7.31
N SER A 234 -2.23 8.97 7.64
CA SER A 234 -2.14 10.03 6.64
C SER A 234 -1.23 11.17 7.07
N GLY A 235 -0.67 11.89 6.10
CA GLY A 235 -0.04 13.17 6.30
C GLY A 235 -1.05 14.31 6.18
N ASP A 236 -0.83 15.40 6.94
CA ASP A 236 -1.68 16.59 6.90
C ASP A 236 -1.46 17.44 5.64
N GLN A 237 -0.37 17.19 4.88
CA GLN A 237 0.00 17.86 3.64
C GLN A 237 -0.03 16.89 2.42
N ASP A 238 -0.93 15.93 2.44
CA ASP A 238 -1.13 15.01 1.33
C ASP A 238 -1.69 15.74 0.10
N ASN A 239 -0.93 15.77 -1.00
CA ASN A 239 -1.31 16.42 -2.26
C ASN A 239 -2.30 15.61 -3.11
N PHE A 240 -2.39 14.29 -2.89
CA PHE A 240 -3.36 13.43 -3.57
C PHE A 240 -4.71 13.39 -2.86
N PHE A 241 -4.67 13.19 -1.54
CA PHE A 241 -5.88 13.04 -0.73
C PHE A 241 -5.80 13.96 0.49
N PRO A 242 -6.20 15.23 0.34
CA PRO A 242 -6.18 16.21 1.42
C PRO A 242 -6.77 15.69 2.74
N ALA A 243 -6.34 16.24 3.87
CA ALA A 243 -6.72 15.79 5.21
C ALA A 243 -8.24 15.65 5.43
N LYS A 244 -9.05 16.46 4.76
CA LYS A 244 -10.51 16.34 4.77
C LYS A 244 -10.99 15.00 4.20
N ASN A 245 -10.34 14.47 3.16
CA ASN A 245 -10.70 13.18 2.57
C ASN A 245 -10.44 12.02 3.54
N GLN A 246 -9.39 12.13 4.35
CA GLN A 246 -9.09 11.16 5.41
C GLN A 246 -10.13 11.21 6.53
N TRP A 247 -10.60 12.42 6.88
CA TRP A 247 -11.69 12.59 7.82
C TRP A 247 -13.00 11.99 7.30
N LEU A 248 -13.32 12.19 6.00
CA LEU A 248 -14.51 11.60 5.39
C LEU A 248 -14.44 10.06 5.41
N LEU A 249 -13.29 9.49 5.07
CA LEU A 249 -13.05 8.04 5.14
C LEU A 249 -13.25 7.52 6.58
N PHE A 250 -12.66 8.19 7.56
CA PHE A 250 -12.82 7.85 8.98
C PHE A 250 -14.28 7.94 9.46
N ARG A 251 -15.02 8.96 9.03
CA ARG A 251 -16.42 9.17 9.41
C ARG A 251 -17.35 8.05 8.93
N GLU A 252 -17.08 7.52 7.75
CA GLU A 252 -17.95 6.50 7.12
C GLU A 252 -17.62 5.07 7.56
N LEU A 253 -16.42 4.80 8.02
CA LEU A 253 -15.98 3.48 8.49
C LEU A 253 -16.40 3.26 9.95
N PRO A 254 -17.21 2.21 10.25
CA PRO A 254 -17.79 2.02 11.59
C PRO A 254 -16.76 1.73 12.69
N ASN A 255 -15.63 1.12 12.35
CA ASN A 255 -14.62 0.69 13.31
C ASN A 255 -13.21 1.18 12.89
N ALA A 256 -13.08 2.50 12.74
CA ALA A 256 -11.83 3.10 12.28
C ALA A 256 -11.08 3.88 13.37
N GLN A 257 -9.76 3.91 13.24
CA GLN A 257 -8.86 4.83 13.91
C GLN A 257 -8.18 5.71 12.87
N LEU A 258 -8.02 7.00 13.15
CA LEU A 258 -7.31 7.94 12.27
C LEU A 258 -6.06 8.47 12.96
N ALA A 259 -4.91 8.24 12.33
CA ALA A 259 -3.62 8.80 12.70
C ALA A 259 -3.16 9.80 11.65
N MET A 260 -3.22 11.08 11.98
CA MET A 260 -2.77 12.18 11.13
C MET A 260 -1.39 12.66 11.58
N TYR A 261 -0.41 12.61 10.68
CA TYR A 261 0.96 13.04 10.96
C TYR A 261 1.18 14.48 10.49
N PRO A 262 1.62 15.38 11.38
CA PRO A 262 1.88 16.77 11.02
C PRO A 262 3.11 16.89 10.13
N GLN A 263 3.07 17.83 9.18
CA GLN A 263 4.15 18.08 8.23
C GLN A 263 4.59 16.81 7.48
N ALA A 264 3.63 15.98 7.13
CA ALA A 264 3.83 14.78 6.34
C ALA A 264 3.00 14.83 5.06
N GLY A 265 3.58 14.32 3.96
CA GLY A 265 2.94 14.26 2.66
C GLY A 265 2.15 12.95 2.46
N HIS A 266 1.96 12.57 1.19
CA HIS A 266 1.21 11.37 0.79
C HIS A 266 1.85 10.07 1.29
N GLY A 267 3.19 10.04 1.46
CA GLY A 267 3.95 8.90 1.95
C GLY A 267 4.42 9.04 3.40
N PRO A 268 3.55 9.19 4.42
CA PRO A 268 4.00 9.42 5.79
C PRO A 268 4.90 8.26 6.31
N HIS A 269 4.69 7.03 5.85
CA HIS A 269 5.51 5.86 6.18
C HIS A 269 6.90 5.87 5.53
N GLN A 270 7.11 6.65 4.47
CA GLN A 270 8.42 6.88 3.85
C GLN A 270 9.17 8.00 4.60
N GLN A 271 8.42 8.95 5.16
CA GLN A 271 8.96 10.06 5.94
C GLN A 271 9.28 9.66 7.39
N HIS A 272 8.48 8.78 8.00
CA HIS A 272 8.58 8.33 9.40
C HIS A 272 8.49 6.80 9.51
N PRO A 273 9.40 6.02 8.86
CA PRO A 273 9.21 4.59 8.66
C PRO A 273 9.04 3.80 9.97
N GLU A 274 9.95 3.96 10.93
CA GLU A 274 9.91 3.18 12.18
C GLU A 274 8.74 3.60 13.07
N THR A 275 8.42 4.89 13.11
CA THR A 275 7.33 5.43 13.94
C THR A 275 5.98 4.88 13.46
N ILE A 276 5.76 4.88 12.14
CA ILE A 276 4.50 4.38 11.56
C ILE A 276 4.43 2.87 11.63
N ALA A 277 5.55 2.16 11.41
CA ALA A 277 5.60 0.72 11.61
C ALA A 277 5.21 0.32 13.06
N ALA A 278 5.74 1.01 14.07
CA ALA A 278 5.40 0.77 15.46
C ALA A 278 3.92 1.03 15.78
N GLN A 279 3.32 2.05 15.17
CA GLN A 279 1.89 2.32 15.33
C GLN A 279 1.03 1.23 14.68
N ILE A 280 1.38 0.80 13.47
CA ILE A 280 0.70 -0.29 12.77
C ILE A 280 0.83 -1.59 13.56
N GLU A 281 2.03 -1.91 14.05
CA GLU A 281 2.25 -3.09 14.90
C GLU A 281 1.33 -3.08 16.14
N ARG A 282 1.24 -1.95 16.82
CA ARG A 282 0.34 -1.79 17.97
C ARG A 282 -1.13 -2.01 17.59
N PHE A 283 -1.57 -1.47 16.46
CA PHE A 283 -2.93 -1.66 15.96
C PHE A 283 -3.20 -3.13 15.61
N LEU A 284 -2.29 -3.77 14.88
CA LEU A 284 -2.45 -5.18 14.47
C LEU A 284 -2.44 -6.14 15.68
N THR A 285 -1.81 -5.76 16.79
CA THR A 285 -1.77 -6.57 18.01
C THR A 285 -3.01 -6.37 18.90
N HIS A 286 -3.53 -5.16 19.03
CA HIS A 286 -4.46 -4.80 20.13
C HIS A 286 -5.85 -4.33 19.68
N ALA A 287 -6.09 -4.07 18.39
CA ALA A 287 -7.39 -3.60 17.88
C ALA A 287 -8.41 -4.73 17.70
#